data_06095571098e228548c05a665e6a88ec
#
_entry.id   06095571098e228548c05a665e6a88ec
#
_cell.length_a   1.000
_cell.length_b   1.000
_cell.length_c   1.000
_cell.angle_alpha   90.00
_cell.angle_beta   90.00
_cell.angle_gamma   90.00
#
_symmetry.space_group_name_H-M   'P 1'
#
loop_
_entity.id
_entity.type
_entity.pdbx_description
1 polymer ?
#
loop_
_entity_poly.entity_id
_entity_poly.type
_entity_poly.pdbx_seq_one_letter_code
_entity_poly.pdbx_strand_id
1 'polypeptide(L)'
;MGGLMKIIEHAPSWIANKLRRESPAIAAPLPDQMLEGEGRNNTLTSLAGTMRRRGANVEAISAALREQNKIMCVPPLPDAEVIAIANSIGRYAPADTTESKYPWKPFPIYLLPLSVREFVRQLADAIGCDPAMIALPLLSSLASAIGGSAQIELRESWIEVAIIWSAIIARSGCKKSPAMRAALRGIAAEQKRLSNEYAEKRKIYENEFAEYNAMEKSARPVAKPQPPTLRHVLVSDITLEALADRLQNSCGLLLGRDELSGWVKSFGEYKGGKGSDVQGYLSMFSAAPLKVDRKTGDQTTIFIERPNVSITGTIQPEILKRVFTQEFFENGLAARFLFAIPPEPIGGWTDTEMDFAIQRAVDQLFESLYARAGTRNPQTMIQTADALELFKTFVNGHSRETAAMYNERLRAAWSKLEGYCARFALVLQVVADTVDGRINCNVSASVMQNAIELTEWFNTKLAASIQSFTAINRRMSKIR
;
A
#
# COMPACT_ATOMS: atom_id res chain seq x y z
N MET A 1 -3.19 -37.15 -8.67
CA MET A 1 -1.74 -37.40 -8.87
C MET A 1 -1.37 -37.97 -10.23
N GLY A 2 -2.29 -38.57 -11.02
CA GLY A 2 -1.97 -39.16 -12.34
C GLY A 2 -1.80 -38.21 -13.53
N GLY A 3 -2.27 -36.96 -13.45
CA GLY A 3 -2.21 -36.01 -14.58
C GLY A 3 -0.90 -35.24 -14.69
N LEU A 4 -0.25 -34.91 -13.57
CA LEU A 4 1.01 -34.16 -13.57
C LEU A 4 2.21 -34.99 -14.09
N MET A 5 2.22 -36.32 -13.85
CA MET A 5 3.32 -37.16 -14.33
C MET A 5 3.38 -37.27 -15.86
N LYS A 6 2.24 -37.26 -16.57
CA LYS A 6 2.21 -37.31 -18.04
C LYS A 6 2.68 -36.07 -18.75
N ILE A 7 2.63 -34.88 -18.09
CA ILE A 7 3.09 -33.59 -18.66
C ILE A 7 4.62 -33.49 -18.59
N ILE A 8 5.26 -34.15 -17.63
CA ILE A 8 6.72 -34.10 -17.43
C ILE A 8 7.46 -34.95 -18.47
N GLU A 9 6.86 -36.04 -18.98
CA GLU A 9 7.48 -36.93 -19.97
C GLU A 9 7.68 -36.31 -21.36
N HIS A 10 6.96 -35.23 -21.70
CA HIS A 10 7.02 -34.56 -22.99
C HIS A 10 7.58 -33.12 -22.92
N ALA A 11 8.03 -32.68 -21.77
CA ALA A 11 8.63 -31.36 -21.60
C ALA A 11 10.10 -31.35 -22.02
N PRO A 12 10.60 -30.27 -22.66
CA PRO A 12 12.02 -30.12 -22.94
C PRO A 12 12.86 -30.31 -21.67
N SER A 13 14.03 -30.90 -21.80
CA SER A 13 14.89 -31.33 -20.67
C SER A 13 15.22 -30.20 -19.69
N TRP A 14 15.31 -28.95 -20.18
CA TRP A 14 15.54 -27.79 -19.32
C TRP A 14 14.33 -27.41 -18.44
N ILE A 15 13.09 -27.63 -18.92
CA ILE A 15 11.84 -27.45 -18.15
C ILE A 15 11.69 -28.58 -17.13
N ALA A 16 11.93 -29.82 -17.54
CA ALA A 16 11.86 -30.96 -16.64
C ALA A 16 12.87 -30.88 -15.50
N ASN A 17 14.08 -30.38 -15.77
CA ASN A 17 15.10 -30.12 -14.76
C ASN A 17 14.77 -28.95 -13.82
N LYS A 18 14.07 -27.92 -14.30
CA LYS A 18 13.63 -26.79 -13.48
C LYS A 18 12.49 -27.20 -12.54
N LEU A 19 11.51 -27.95 -13.03
CA LEU A 19 10.40 -28.46 -12.23
C LEU A 19 10.87 -29.48 -11.16
N ARG A 20 11.92 -30.27 -11.44
CA ARG A 20 12.53 -31.18 -10.45
C ARG A 20 13.28 -30.45 -9.33
N ARG A 21 13.72 -29.20 -9.55
CA ARG A 21 14.42 -28.36 -8.55
C ARG A 21 13.50 -27.61 -7.59
N GLU A 22 12.20 -27.53 -7.86
CA GLU A 22 11.24 -26.74 -7.08
C GLU A 22 10.44 -27.53 -6.03
N SER A 23 10.63 -28.85 -5.95
CA SER A 23 10.17 -29.60 -4.77
C SER A 23 11.14 -29.35 -3.62
N PRO A 24 10.68 -28.95 -2.41
CA PRO A 24 11.55 -28.92 -1.25
C PRO A 24 12.08 -30.36 -1.07
N ALA A 25 13.33 -30.56 -1.38
CA ALA A 25 13.98 -31.85 -1.18
C ALA A 25 13.92 -32.16 0.32
N ILE A 26 13.12 -33.14 0.70
CA ILE A 26 13.22 -33.77 2.01
C ILE A 26 14.68 -34.21 2.07
N ALA A 27 15.45 -33.66 3.02
CA ALA A 27 16.84 -34.01 3.18
C ALA A 27 16.93 -35.53 3.33
N ALA A 28 17.72 -36.17 2.48
CA ALA A 28 17.97 -37.58 2.60
C ALA A 28 18.46 -37.91 4.01
N PRO A 29 18.06 -39.01 4.62
CA PRO A 29 18.60 -39.45 5.89
C PRO A 29 20.12 -39.49 5.81
N LEU A 30 20.78 -39.13 6.89
CA LEU A 30 22.23 -39.21 6.96
C LEU A 30 22.65 -40.69 6.83
N PRO A 31 23.69 -41.02 6.07
CA PRO A 31 24.22 -42.36 6.00
C PRO A 31 24.88 -42.74 7.34
N ASP A 32 24.81 -44.02 7.68
CA ASP A 32 25.40 -44.54 8.91
C ASP A 32 26.93 -44.42 8.89
N GLN A 33 27.57 -44.59 7.71
CA GLN A 33 28.99 -44.49 7.51
C GLN A 33 29.35 -44.05 6.09
N MET A 34 30.45 -43.32 5.93
CA MET A 34 30.98 -42.82 4.66
C MET A 34 32.49 -43.06 4.57
N LEU A 35 32.92 -43.75 3.50
CA LEU A 35 34.31 -44.01 3.22
C LEU A 35 34.99 -42.87 2.45
N GLU A 36 36.29 -42.96 2.32
CA GLU A 36 37.06 -42.00 1.51
C GLU A 36 36.60 -42.05 0.04
N GLY A 37 36.33 -40.88 -0.56
CA GLY A 37 35.77 -40.79 -1.93
C GLY A 37 34.27 -40.74 -2.00
N GLU A 38 33.50 -41.04 -0.96
CA GLU A 38 32.05 -41.08 -0.94
C GLU A 38 31.36 -39.73 -0.62
N GLY A 39 32.05 -38.62 -0.76
CA GLY A 39 31.46 -37.28 -0.63
C GLY A 39 31.28 -36.78 0.82
N ARG A 40 32.13 -37.23 1.76
CA ARG A 40 32.11 -36.81 3.19
C ARG A 40 31.96 -35.31 3.36
N ASN A 41 32.76 -34.52 2.63
CA ASN A 41 32.71 -33.05 2.67
C ASN A 41 31.34 -32.52 2.22
N ASN A 42 30.74 -33.04 1.14
CA ASN A 42 29.45 -32.63 0.61
C ASN A 42 28.32 -32.90 1.61
N THR A 43 28.37 -34.06 2.29
CA THR A 43 27.35 -34.44 3.26
C THR A 43 27.42 -33.56 4.51
N LEU A 44 28.62 -33.29 5.04
CA LEU A 44 28.80 -32.36 6.16
C LEU A 44 28.42 -30.92 5.78
N THR A 45 28.71 -30.50 4.54
CA THR A 45 28.27 -29.19 4.01
C THR A 45 26.74 -29.10 3.91
N SER A 46 26.08 -30.17 3.47
CA SER A 46 24.61 -30.24 3.41
C SER A 46 23.97 -30.17 4.80
N LEU A 47 24.56 -30.89 5.78
CA LEU A 47 24.13 -30.85 7.18
C LEU A 47 24.30 -29.43 7.76
N ALA A 48 25.47 -28.83 7.58
CA ALA A 48 25.76 -27.45 7.97
C ALA A 48 24.76 -26.45 7.39
N GLY A 49 24.45 -26.59 6.10
CA GLY A 49 23.46 -25.77 5.41
C GLY A 49 22.05 -25.92 6.00
N THR A 50 21.67 -27.14 6.41
CA THR A 50 20.39 -27.40 7.08
C THR A 50 20.33 -26.76 8.46
N MET A 51 21.38 -26.87 9.26
CA MET A 51 21.49 -26.23 10.57
C MET A 51 21.48 -24.70 10.45
N ARG A 52 22.22 -24.17 9.48
CA ARG A 52 22.27 -22.73 9.23
C ARG A 52 20.91 -22.16 8.81
N ARG A 53 20.18 -22.87 7.95
CA ARG A 53 18.80 -22.50 7.59
C ARG A 53 17.88 -22.45 8.81
N ARG A 54 18.08 -23.30 9.81
CA ARG A 54 17.34 -23.31 11.07
C ARG A 54 17.85 -22.31 12.11
N GLY A 55 18.83 -21.45 11.77
CA GLY A 55 19.28 -20.36 12.61
C GLY A 55 20.50 -20.67 13.49
N ALA A 56 21.09 -21.86 13.38
CA ALA A 56 22.28 -22.19 14.16
C ALA A 56 23.44 -21.23 13.85
N ASN A 57 24.19 -20.80 14.89
CA ASN A 57 25.41 -20.00 14.73
C ASN A 57 26.60 -20.88 14.30
N VAL A 58 27.72 -20.26 13.93
CA VAL A 58 28.88 -20.97 13.39
C VAL A 58 29.47 -21.92 14.42
N GLU A 59 29.50 -21.52 15.69
CA GLU A 59 30.02 -22.31 16.81
C GLU A 59 29.21 -23.60 17.00
N ALA A 60 27.87 -23.50 17.02
CA ALA A 60 26.99 -24.65 17.14
C ALA A 60 27.09 -25.60 15.92
N ILE A 61 27.19 -25.03 14.71
CA ILE A 61 27.43 -25.82 13.49
C ILE A 61 28.76 -26.54 13.55
N SER A 62 29.84 -25.84 13.91
CA SER A 62 31.19 -26.43 14.02
C SER A 62 31.23 -27.58 15.04
N ALA A 63 30.59 -27.41 16.21
CA ALA A 63 30.54 -28.45 17.22
C ALA A 63 29.79 -29.69 16.74
N ALA A 64 28.60 -29.50 16.13
CA ALA A 64 27.82 -30.60 15.60
C ALA A 64 28.52 -31.34 14.44
N LEU A 65 29.15 -30.61 13.52
CA LEU A 65 29.90 -31.23 12.42
C LEU A 65 31.09 -32.04 12.91
N ARG A 66 31.81 -31.61 13.95
CA ARG A 66 32.91 -32.37 14.53
C ARG A 66 32.45 -33.72 15.10
N GLU A 67 31.34 -33.73 15.79
CA GLU A 67 30.78 -34.98 16.31
C GLU A 67 30.27 -35.90 15.19
N GLN A 68 29.54 -35.37 14.22
CA GLN A 68 29.10 -36.17 13.08
C GLN A 68 30.28 -36.69 12.24
N ASN A 69 31.33 -35.92 12.05
CA ASN A 69 32.55 -36.34 11.35
C ASN A 69 33.20 -37.55 12.01
N LYS A 70 33.28 -37.60 13.34
CA LYS A 70 33.82 -38.73 14.08
C LYS A 70 32.99 -40.01 13.94
N ILE A 71 31.64 -39.82 13.92
CA ILE A 71 30.70 -40.94 13.89
C ILE A 71 30.60 -41.53 12.48
N MET A 72 30.46 -40.64 11.45
CA MET A 72 30.06 -41.04 10.11
C MET A 72 31.20 -41.20 9.11
N CYS A 73 32.31 -40.46 9.29
CA CYS A 73 33.38 -40.43 8.30
C CYS A 73 34.55 -41.41 8.68
N VAL A 74 34.92 -42.24 7.73
CA VAL A 74 36.04 -43.21 7.92
C VAL A 74 37.04 -43.10 6.75
N PRO A 75 38.26 -42.59 7.03
CA PRO A 75 38.69 -41.88 8.26
C PRO A 75 37.97 -40.53 8.38
N PRO A 76 37.91 -39.94 9.61
CA PRO A 76 37.36 -38.58 9.79
C PRO A 76 38.14 -37.55 8.98
N LEU A 77 37.41 -36.49 8.51
CA LEU A 77 38.05 -35.32 7.89
C LEU A 77 38.91 -34.58 8.91
N PRO A 78 39.98 -33.90 8.49
CA PRO A 78 40.78 -33.03 9.36
C PRO A 78 39.92 -31.95 10.02
N ASP A 79 40.17 -31.63 11.29
CA ASP A 79 39.42 -30.61 12.05
C ASP A 79 39.41 -29.24 11.36
N ALA A 80 40.51 -28.87 10.71
CA ALA A 80 40.64 -27.63 9.95
C ALA A 80 39.64 -27.57 8.78
N GLU A 81 39.36 -28.69 8.12
CA GLU A 81 38.42 -28.78 7.02
C GLU A 81 36.95 -28.67 7.51
N VAL A 82 36.64 -29.34 8.63
CA VAL A 82 35.31 -29.24 9.27
C VAL A 82 35.03 -27.81 9.73
N ILE A 83 35.99 -27.11 10.28
CA ILE A 83 35.89 -25.70 10.66
C ILE A 83 35.72 -24.82 9.42
N ALA A 84 36.45 -25.09 8.34
CA ALA A 84 36.29 -24.36 7.07
C ALA A 84 34.89 -24.50 6.48
N ILE A 85 34.28 -25.69 6.54
CA ILE A 85 32.88 -25.93 6.14
C ILE A 85 31.94 -25.08 6.99
N ALA A 86 32.08 -25.12 8.33
CA ALA A 86 31.21 -24.35 9.23
C ALA A 86 31.31 -22.83 8.97
N ASN A 87 32.53 -22.30 8.79
CA ASN A 87 32.78 -20.90 8.48
C ASN A 87 32.25 -20.50 7.10
N SER A 88 32.41 -21.36 6.09
CA SER A 88 31.88 -21.13 4.74
C SER A 88 30.35 -21.00 4.74
N ILE A 89 29.70 -21.95 5.41
CA ILE A 89 28.22 -21.93 5.54
C ILE A 89 27.74 -20.79 6.45
N GLY A 90 28.52 -20.42 7.45
CA GLY A 90 28.23 -19.30 8.34
C GLY A 90 28.08 -17.94 7.64
N ARG A 91 28.67 -17.77 6.44
CA ARG A 91 28.53 -16.55 5.61
C ARG A 91 27.11 -16.38 5.04
N TYR A 92 26.35 -17.47 4.91
CA TYR A 92 24.98 -17.40 4.44
C TYR A 92 24.07 -16.97 5.59
N ALA A 93 23.08 -16.12 5.28
CA ALA A 93 22.04 -15.81 6.24
C ALA A 93 21.24 -17.07 6.58
N PRO A 94 20.77 -17.26 7.83
CA PRO A 94 19.75 -18.27 8.13
C PRO A 94 18.56 -18.09 7.19
N ALA A 95 17.89 -19.18 6.83
CA ALA A 95 16.61 -19.04 6.14
C ALA A 95 15.67 -18.19 7.03
N ASP A 96 14.96 -17.26 6.45
CA ASP A 96 13.92 -16.53 7.17
C ASP A 96 12.78 -17.50 7.52
N THR A 97 13.02 -18.35 8.50
CA THR A 97 11.97 -19.09 9.21
C THR A 97 11.37 -18.21 10.29
N THR A 98 11.10 -16.98 9.98
CA THR A 98 10.03 -16.25 10.63
C THR A 98 8.75 -16.72 9.95
N GLU A 99 8.20 -17.86 10.37
CA GLU A 99 6.76 -17.96 10.46
C GLU A 99 6.35 -16.66 11.15
N SER A 100 5.69 -15.80 10.38
CA SER A 100 5.28 -14.49 10.89
C SER A 100 4.49 -14.77 12.16
N LYS A 101 4.88 -14.19 13.30
CA LYS A 101 4.12 -14.25 14.56
C LYS A 101 2.66 -13.83 14.33
N TYR A 102 2.41 -13.19 13.19
CA TYR A 102 1.11 -12.76 12.68
C TYR A 102 0.88 -13.40 11.30
N PRO A 103 0.19 -14.56 11.22
CA PRO A 103 -0.16 -15.18 9.96
C PRO A 103 -1.02 -14.23 9.11
N TRP A 104 -0.86 -14.31 7.78
CA TRP A 104 -1.67 -13.52 6.89
C TRP A 104 -3.15 -13.90 7.06
N LYS A 105 -3.97 -12.89 7.35
CA LYS A 105 -5.43 -13.00 7.27
C LYS A 105 -5.87 -12.37 5.95
N PRO A 106 -6.65 -13.03 5.10
CA PRO A 106 -7.18 -12.44 3.87
C PRO A 106 -7.89 -11.11 4.13
N PHE A 107 -7.88 -10.24 3.12
CA PHE A 107 -8.64 -8.98 3.23
C PHE A 107 -10.14 -9.28 3.35
N PRO A 108 -10.85 -8.68 4.31
CA PRO A 108 -12.26 -8.97 4.60
C PRO A 108 -13.18 -8.28 3.57
N ILE A 109 -13.19 -8.77 2.34
CA ILE A 109 -13.96 -8.18 1.23
C ILE A 109 -15.46 -8.08 1.53
N TYR A 110 -15.98 -8.95 2.42
CA TYR A 110 -17.38 -8.95 2.81
C TYR A 110 -17.84 -7.68 3.55
N LEU A 111 -16.90 -6.88 4.06
CA LEU A 111 -17.17 -5.58 4.70
C LEU A 111 -17.43 -4.46 3.69
N LEU A 112 -17.08 -4.69 2.42
CA LEU A 112 -17.29 -3.70 1.35
C LEU A 112 -18.72 -3.74 0.81
N PRO A 113 -19.27 -2.62 0.31
CA PRO A 113 -20.52 -2.61 -0.45
C PRO A 113 -20.50 -3.60 -1.60
N LEU A 114 -21.65 -4.20 -1.94
CA LEU A 114 -21.75 -5.38 -2.80
C LEU A 114 -21.03 -5.23 -4.14
N SER A 115 -21.24 -4.14 -4.87
CA SER A 115 -20.60 -3.90 -6.17
C SER A 115 -19.08 -3.78 -6.06
N VAL A 116 -18.60 -3.10 -5.03
CA VAL A 116 -17.15 -2.96 -4.73
C VAL A 116 -16.55 -4.29 -4.31
N ARG A 117 -17.27 -5.09 -3.50
CA ARG A 117 -16.87 -6.43 -3.08
C ARG A 117 -16.64 -7.34 -4.26
N GLU A 118 -17.65 -7.44 -5.15
CA GLU A 118 -17.59 -8.29 -6.33
C GLU A 118 -16.51 -7.85 -7.31
N PHE A 119 -16.33 -6.54 -7.48
CA PHE A 119 -15.23 -5.98 -8.26
C PHE A 119 -13.87 -6.44 -7.72
N VAL A 120 -13.63 -6.26 -6.41
CA VAL A 120 -12.35 -6.67 -5.78
C VAL A 120 -12.13 -8.17 -5.93
N ARG A 121 -13.16 -8.99 -5.67
CA ARG A 121 -13.08 -10.44 -5.76
C ARG A 121 -12.73 -10.91 -7.17
N GLN A 122 -13.56 -10.54 -8.16
CA GLN A 122 -13.38 -10.99 -9.54
C GLN A 122 -12.07 -10.49 -10.15
N LEU A 123 -11.67 -9.27 -9.83
CA LEU A 123 -10.43 -8.71 -10.32
C LEU A 123 -9.20 -9.38 -9.70
N ALA A 124 -9.25 -9.71 -8.41
CA ALA A 124 -8.20 -10.46 -7.74
C ALA A 124 -8.07 -11.87 -8.34
N ASP A 125 -9.20 -12.55 -8.61
CA ASP A 125 -9.23 -13.85 -9.26
C ASP A 125 -8.68 -13.78 -10.69
N ALA A 126 -9.11 -12.80 -11.50
CA ALA A 126 -8.67 -12.62 -12.88
C ALA A 126 -7.16 -12.29 -12.98
N ILE A 127 -6.65 -11.47 -12.09
CA ILE A 127 -5.20 -11.14 -12.05
C ILE A 127 -4.42 -12.29 -11.38
N GLY A 128 -5.06 -13.08 -10.51
CA GLY A 128 -4.42 -14.10 -9.68
C GLY A 128 -3.53 -13.46 -8.59
N CYS A 129 -4.09 -12.52 -7.82
CA CYS A 129 -3.40 -11.84 -6.73
C CYS A 129 -4.27 -11.82 -5.46
N ASP A 130 -3.66 -11.46 -4.32
CA ASP A 130 -4.43 -11.30 -3.08
C ASP A 130 -5.40 -10.10 -3.19
N PRO A 131 -6.66 -10.23 -2.72
CA PRO A 131 -7.65 -9.15 -2.76
C PRO A 131 -7.20 -7.83 -2.14
N ALA A 132 -6.31 -7.84 -1.14
CA ALA A 132 -5.76 -6.63 -0.54
C ALA A 132 -5.01 -5.75 -1.55
N MET A 133 -4.42 -6.35 -2.60
CA MET A 133 -3.70 -5.62 -3.65
C MET A 133 -4.62 -4.76 -4.51
N ILE A 134 -5.90 -5.09 -4.56
CA ILE A 134 -6.95 -4.32 -5.24
C ILE A 134 -7.67 -3.39 -4.24
N ALA A 135 -8.05 -3.94 -3.09
CA ALA A 135 -8.91 -3.25 -2.12
C ALA A 135 -8.25 -2.00 -1.52
N LEU A 136 -6.96 -2.04 -1.15
CA LEU A 136 -6.31 -0.89 -0.53
C LEU A 136 -6.19 0.30 -1.49
N PRO A 137 -5.65 0.15 -2.72
CA PRO A 137 -5.64 1.25 -3.67
C PRO A 137 -7.05 1.74 -4.05
N LEU A 138 -8.03 0.83 -4.14
CA LEU A 138 -9.41 1.19 -4.44
C LEU A 138 -10.04 2.00 -3.31
N LEU A 139 -9.83 1.65 -2.04
CA LEU A 139 -10.30 2.44 -0.89
C LEU A 139 -9.72 3.86 -0.89
N SER A 140 -8.42 4.02 -1.18
CA SER A 140 -7.79 5.33 -1.31
C SER A 140 -8.36 6.11 -2.50
N SER A 141 -8.67 5.43 -3.61
CA SER A 141 -9.27 6.02 -4.80
C SER A 141 -10.71 6.49 -4.54
N LEU A 142 -11.53 5.67 -3.87
CA LEU A 142 -12.89 6.03 -3.47
C LEU A 142 -12.89 7.21 -2.48
N ALA A 143 -11.98 7.19 -1.49
CA ALA A 143 -11.82 8.28 -0.54
C ALA A 143 -11.48 9.59 -1.27
N SER A 144 -10.57 9.58 -2.25
CA SER A 144 -10.21 10.76 -3.03
C SER A 144 -11.35 11.25 -3.93
N ALA A 145 -12.17 10.33 -4.47
CA ALA A 145 -13.34 10.69 -5.29
C ALA A 145 -14.45 11.34 -4.46
N ILE A 146 -14.64 10.90 -3.22
CA ILE A 146 -15.49 11.59 -2.24
C ILE A 146 -14.88 12.97 -1.91
N GLY A 147 -13.58 12.99 -1.62
CA GLY A 147 -12.83 14.21 -1.35
C GLY A 147 -13.47 15.07 -0.27
N GLY A 148 -13.50 16.37 -0.49
CA GLY A 148 -14.10 17.36 0.40
C GLY A 148 -15.63 17.46 0.31
N SER A 149 -16.34 16.61 -0.46
CA SER A 149 -17.80 16.66 -0.58
C SER A 149 -18.54 16.07 0.62
N ALA A 150 -17.87 15.27 1.45
CA ALA A 150 -18.45 14.69 2.66
C ALA A 150 -17.43 14.63 3.79
N GLN A 151 -17.91 14.75 5.02
CA GLN A 151 -17.18 14.60 6.26
C GLN A 151 -18.03 13.88 7.28
N ILE A 152 -17.40 13.24 8.27
CA ILE A 152 -18.11 12.63 9.40
C ILE A 152 -17.82 13.42 10.67
N GLU A 153 -18.86 13.82 11.38
CA GLU A 153 -18.74 14.46 12.70
C GLU A 153 -19.04 13.46 13.78
N LEU A 154 -18.03 13.08 14.54
CA LEU A 154 -18.13 12.17 15.68
C LEU A 154 -18.60 12.91 16.94
N ARG A 155 -18.19 14.16 17.05
CA ARG A 155 -18.61 15.17 18.00
C ARG A 155 -18.12 16.54 17.48
N GLU A 156 -18.64 17.62 18.01
CA GLU A 156 -18.32 19.00 17.60
C GLU A 156 -16.81 19.27 17.43
N SER A 157 -15.98 18.72 18.30
CA SER A 157 -14.52 18.89 18.27
C SER A 157 -13.77 17.80 17.48
N TRP A 158 -14.46 16.84 16.85
CA TRP A 158 -13.83 15.74 16.14
C TRP A 158 -14.55 15.43 14.84
N ILE A 159 -14.01 15.99 13.76
CA ILE A 159 -14.49 15.79 12.39
C ILE A 159 -13.39 15.05 11.61
N GLU A 160 -13.77 14.00 10.89
CA GLU A 160 -12.88 13.30 9.97
C GLU A 160 -13.36 13.44 8.52
N VAL A 161 -12.40 13.37 7.60
CA VAL A 161 -12.61 13.54 6.15
C VAL A 161 -12.19 12.27 5.40
N ALA A 162 -12.64 12.12 4.15
CA ALA A 162 -12.32 10.97 3.32
C ALA A 162 -10.87 11.01 2.81
N ILE A 163 -9.90 10.76 3.70
CA ILE A 163 -8.47 10.70 3.37
C ILE A 163 -7.93 9.34 3.81
N ILE A 164 -7.45 8.55 2.85
CA ILE A 164 -6.85 7.23 3.09
C ILE A 164 -5.48 7.17 2.45
N TRP A 165 -4.45 6.87 3.25
CA TRP A 165 -3.09 6.61 2.78
C TRP A 165 -2.79 5.12 2.92
N SER A 166 -2.51 4.46 1.81
CA SER A 166 -2.26 3.01 1.78
C SER A 166 -1.00 2.65 0.99
N ALA A 167 -0.36 1.56 1.37
CA ALA A 167 0.78 1.03 0.63
C ALA A 167 0.80 -0.50 0.65
N ILE A 168 0.97 -1.09 -0.54
CA ILE A 168 1.18 -2.52 -0.71
C ILE A 168 2.68 -2.81 -0.72
N ILE A 169 3.12 -3.65 0.19
CA ILE A 169 4.50 -4.11 0.27
C ILE A 169 4.59 -5.48 -0.37
N ALA A 170 5.18 -5.58 -1.55
CA ALA A 170 5.34 -6.86 -2.25
C ALA A 170 6.58 -6.86 -3.14
N ARG A 171 7.17 -8.04 -3.36
CA ARG A 171 8.37 -8.22 -4.18
C ARG A 171 8.11 -7.92 -5.66
N SER A 172 9.18 -7.82 -6.44
CA SER A 172 9.06 -7.73 -7.91
C SER A 172 8.42 -9.03 -8.44
N GLY A 173 7.60 -8.93 -9.48
CA GLY A 173 6.90 -10.09 -10.06
C GLY A 173 5.58 -10.48 -9.37
N CYS A 174 5.23 -9.88 -8.22
CA CYS A 174 3.98 -10.18 -7.50
C CYS A 174 2.73 -9.47 -8.07
N LYS A 175 2.68 -9.20 -9.36
CA LYS A 175 1.51 -8.61 -10.05
C LYS A 175 1.04 -7.26 -9.51
N LYS A 176 1.92 -6.47 -8.85
CA LYS A 176 1.62 -5.16 -8.26
C LYS A 176 1.05 -4.17 -9.27
N SER A 177 1.75 -3.96 -10.38
CA SER A 177 1.39 -2.96 -11.40
C SER A 177 0.05 -3.26 -12.08
N PRO A 178 -0.29 -4.51 -12.49
CA PRO A 178 -1.61 -4.80 -13.01
C PRO A 178 -2.71 -4.59 -11.97
N ALA A 179 -2.51 -5.02 -10.71
CA ALA A 179 -3.47 -4.81 -9.62
C ALA A 179 -3.71 -3.32 -9.35
N MET A 180 -2.64 -2.54 -9.22
CA MET A 180 -2.71 -1.09 -9.01
C MET A 180 -3.43 -0.37 -10.15
N ARG A 181 -3.07 -0.67 -11.42
CA ARG A 181 -3.70 -0.09 -12.60
C ARG A 181 -5.21 -0.38 -12.64
N ALA A 182 -5.59 -1.60 -12.33
CA ALA A 182 -6.97 -2.00 -12.32
C ALA A 182 -7.78 -1.32 -11.19
N ALA A 183 -7.22 -1.22 -9.99
CA ALA A 183 -7.84 -0.53 -8.87
C ALA A 183 -8.01 0.98 -9.11
N LEU A 184 -7.12 1.61 -9.87
CA LEU A 184 -7.17 3.05 -10.18
C LEU A 184 -7.91 3.37 -11.48
N ARG A 185 -8.52 2.39 -12.15
CA ARG A 185 -9.16 2.58 -13.45
C ARG A 185 -10.23 3.67 -13.42
N GLY A 186 -11.12 3.69 -12.44
CA GLY A 186 -12.23 4.65 -12.35
C GLY A 186 -11.72 6.10 -12.23
N ILE A 187 -10.75 6.35 -11.37
CA ILE A 187 -10.16 7.69 -11.23
C ILE A 187 -9.33 8.10 -12.47
N ALA A 188 -8.66 7.15 -13.12
CA ALA A 188 -7.92 7.41 -14.36
C ALA A 188 -8.87 7.76 -15.51
N ALA A 189 -10.04 7.13 -15.60
CA ALA A 189 -11.08 7.45 -16.57
C ALA A 189 -11.60 8.89 -16.37
N GLU A 190 -11.89 9.29 -15.12
CA GLU A 190 -12.29 10.66 -14.80
C GLU A 190 -11.20 11.67 -15.16
N GLN A 191 -9.92 11.39 -14.84
CA GLN A 191 -8.81 12.29 -15.22
C GLN A 191 -8.74 12.46 -16.75
N LYS A 192 -8.95 11.38 -17.50
CA LYS A 192 -8.98 11.43 -18.97
C LYS A 192 -10.17 12.28 -19.47
N ARG A 193 -11.36 12.12 -18.88
CA ARG A 193 -12.54 12.92 -19.21
C ARG A 193 -12.29 14.41 -19.01
N LEU A 194 -11.73 14.78 -17.84
CA LEU A 194 -11.38 16.17 -17.51
C LEU A 194 -10.29 16.74 -18.43
N SER A 195 -9.34 15.94 -18.84
CA SER A 195 -8.29 16.36 -19.78
C SER A 195 -8.85 16.64 -21.17
N ASN A 196 -9.80 15.81 -21.64
CA ASN A 196 -10.48 16.02 -22.93
C ASN A 196 -11.36 17.29 -22.89
N GLU A 197 -12.13 17.47 -21.83
CA GLU A 197 -12.96 18.67 -21.62
C GLU A 197 -12.11 19.95 -21.59
N TYR A 198 -10.96 19.91 -20.94
CA TYR A 198 -10.02 21.02 -20.91
C TYR A 198 -9.45 21.31 -22.33
N ALA A 199 -9.11 20.27 -23.10
CA ALA A 199 -8.59 20.45 -24.45
C ALA A 199 -9.60 21.13 -25.38
N GLU A 200 -10.88 20.79 -25.25
CA GLU A 200 -11.97 21.45 -25.99
C GLU A 200 -12.14 22.92 -25.56
N LYS A 201 -12.23 23.16 -24.25
CA LYS A 201 -12.35 24.54 -23.72
C LYS A 201 -11.14 25.40 -24.12
N ARG A 202 -9.96 24.80 -24.19
CA ARG A 202 -8.75 25.51 -24.60
C ARG A 202 -8.80 25.94 -26.05
N LYS A 203 -9.30 25.11 -26.96
CA LYS A 203 -9.50 25.46 -28.37
C LYS A 203 -10.48 26.64 -28.52
N ILE A 204 -11.59 26.61 -27.77
CA ILE A 204 -12.56 27.72 -27.77
C ILE A 204 -11.88 29.00 -27.31
N TYR A 205 -11.18 28.96 -26.17
CA TYR A 205 -10.45 30.10 -25.65
C TYR A 205 -9.41 30.64 -26.64
N GLU A 206 -8.65 29.78 -27.30
CA GLU A 206 -7.63 30.20 -28.29
C GLU A 206 -8.24 30.94 -29.47
N ASN A 207 -9.44 30.54 -29.94
CA ASN A 207 -10.19 31.21 -30.98
C ASN A 207 -10.72 32.58 -30.48
N GLU A 208 -11.42 32.59 -29.34
CA GLU A 208 -11.95 33.82 -28.72
C GLU A 208 -10.83 34.84 -28.44
N PHE A 209 -9.68 34.36 -28.00
CA PHE A 209 -8.53 35.20 -27.72
C PHE A 209 -7.87 35.73 -28.98
N ALA A 210 -7.84 34.97 -30.05
CA ALA A 210 -7.38 35.43 -31.38
C ALA A 210 -8.33 36.51 -31.94
N GLU A 211 -9.64 36.29 -31.87
CA GLU A 211 -10.67 37.28 -32.26
C GLU A 211 -10.53 38.57 -31.45
N TYR A 212 -10.41 38.44 -30.13
CA TYR A 212 -10.21 39.60 -29.22
C TYR A 212 -8.98 40.40 -29.62
N ASN A 213 -7.87 39.77 -29.97
CA ASN A 213 -6.64 40.44 -30.34
C ASN A 213 -6.72 41.07 -31.75
N ALA A 214 -7.52 40.53 -32.66
CA ALA A 214 -7.76 41.07 -34.00
C ALA A 214 -8.66 42.33 -33.99
N MET A 215 -9.47 42.55 -32.95
CA MET A 215 -10.31 43.75 -32.81
C MET A 215 -9.48 45.00 -32.56
N GLU A 216 -9.93 46.14 -33.11
CA GLU A 216 -9.37 47.46 -32.75
C GLU A 216 -9.52 47.68 -31.23
N LYS A 217 -8.53 48.37 -30.63
CA LYS A 217 -8.50 48.62 -29.16
C LYS A 217 -9.76 49.27 -28.64
N SER A 218 -10.38 50.14 -29.42
CA SER A 218 -11.64 50.87 -29.10
C SER A 218 -12.88 49.96 -29.11
N ALA A 219 -12.83 48.85 -29.84
CA ALA A 219 -13.92 47.89 -30.01
C ALA A 219 -13.79 46.68 -29.11
N ARG A 220 -12.71 46.53 -28.38
CA ARG A 220 -12.48 45.35 -27.52
C ARG A 220 -13.43 45.36 -26.32
N PRO A 221 -14.07 44.23 -26.00
CA PRO A 221 -14.79 44.05 -24.76
C PRO A 221 -13.87 44.37 -23.54
N VAL A 222 -14.47 44.95 -22.49
CA VAL A 222 -13.76 45.21 -21.24
C VAL A 222 -13.19 43.95 -20.60
N ALA A 223 -13.90 42.85 -20.70
CA ALA A 223 -13.46 41.56 -20.18
C ALA A 223 -12.63 40.79 -21.23
N LYS A 224 -11.36 40.60 -20.96
CA LYS A 224 -10.48 39.75 -21.74
C LYS A 224 -10.85 38.27 -21.55
N PRO A 225 -10.86 37.43 -22.61
CA PRO A 225 -11.05 36.00 -22.46
C PRO A 225 -10.08 35.40 -21.45
N GLN A 226 -10.57 34.55 -20.56
CA GLN A 226 -9.77 33.92 -19.51
C GLN A 226 -9.40 32.48 -19.91
N PRO A 227 -8.15 32.05 -19.71
CA PRO A 227 -7.75 30.71 -20.04
C PRO A 227 -8.47 29.69 -19.12
N PRO A 228 -8.92 28.55 -19.67
CA PRO A 228 -9.50 27.50 -18.86
C PRO A 228 -8.46 26.89 -17.92
N THR A 229 -8.90 26.38 -16.78
CA THR A 229 -8.06 25.68 -15.82
C THR A 229 -8.30 24.18 -15.89
N LEU A 230 -7.23 23.39 -16.01
CA LEU A 230 -7.32 21.94 -15.96
C LEU A 230 -7.54 21.47 -14.51
N ARG A 231 -8.65 20.78 -14.27
CA ARG A 231 -8.92 20.12 -13.01
C ARG A 231 -8.21 18.77 -12.94
N HIS A 232 -7.51 18.49 -11.83
CA HIS A 232 -6.84 17.22 -11.59
C HIS A 232 -7.56 16.44 -10.49
N VAL A 233 -7.62 15.12 -10.65
CA VAL A 233 -8.11 14.17 -9.64
C VAL A 233 -7.06 13.09 -9.34
N LEU A 234 -6.14 12.85 -10.28
CA LEU A 234 -5.05 11.88 -10.16
C LEU A 234 -3.71 12.55 -10.48
N VAL A 235 -2.75 12.36 -9.60
CA VAL A 235 -1.35 12.80 -9.79
C VAL A 235 -0.41 11.66 -9.41
N SER A 236 0.78 11.63 -10.02
CA SER A 236 1.78 10.60 -9.73
C SER A 236 3.12 11.18 -9.32
N ASP A 237 3.66 12.11 -10.08
CA ASP A 237 4.93 12.77 -9.79
C ASP A 237 4.70 14.28 -9.71
N ILE A 238 4.82 14.84 -8.48
CA ILE A 238 4.42 16.22 -8.23
C ILE A 238 5.17 16.77 -7.02
N THR A 239 5.62 18.03 -7.10
CA THR A 239 6.16 18.76 -5.95
C THR A 239 5.02 19.25 -5.04
N LEU A 240 5.35 19.57 -3.79
CA LEU A 240 4.35 20.08 -2.84
C LEU A 240 3.68 21.37 -3.33
N GLU A 241 4.45 22.27 -3.95
CA GLU A 241 3.95 23.53 -4.50
C GLU A 241 2.98 23.29 -5.67
N ALA A 242 3.32 22.37 -6.58
CA ALA A 242 2.45 22.01 -7.70
C ALA A 242 1.19 21.29 -7.19
N LEU A 243 1.30 20.43 -6.16
CA LEU A 243 0.16 19.77 -5.54
C LEU A 243 -0.80 20.79 -4.91
N ALA A 244 -0.27 21.77 -4.18
CA ALA A 244 -1.08 22.86 -3.62
C ALA A 244 -1.82 23.65 -4.71
N ASP A 245 -1.16 23.91 -5.85
CA ASP A 245 -1.78 24.56 -7.00
C ASP A 245 -2.97 23.74 -7.56
N ARG A 246 -2.80 22.43 -7.73
CA ARG A 246 -3.87 21.54 -8.22
C ARG A 246 -5.06 21.46 -7.26
N LEU A 247 -4.80 21.52 -5.96
CA LEU A 247 -5.82 21.47 -4.93
C LEU A 247 -6.77 22.68 -4.94
N GLN A 248 -6.35 23.84 -5.46
CA GLN A 248 -7.22 25.03 -5.55
C GLN A 248 -8.49 24.77 -6.37
N ASN A 249 -8.40 23.88 -7.36
CA ASN A 249 -9.48 23.55 -8.29
C ASN A 249 -9.98 22.10 -8.15
N SER A 250 -9.64 21.42 -7.05
CA SER A 250 -10.03 20.02 -6.82
C SER A 250 -10.64 19.84 -5.43
N CYS A 251 -11.73 19.07 -5.35
CA CYS A 251 -12.33 18.69 -4.07
C CYS A 251 -11.58 17.53 -3.39
N GLY A 252 -10.78 16.78 -4.13
CA GLY A 252 -9.95 15.68 -3.65
C GLY A 252 -8.99 15.23 -4.73
N LEU A 253 -7.78 14.86 -4.31
CA LEU A 253 -6.72 14.36 -5.16
C LEU A 253 -6.25 13.00 -4.69
N LEU A 254 -5.97 12.10 -5.63
CA LEU A 254 -5.22 10.89 -5.37
C LEU A 254 -3.79 11.05 -5.86
N LEU A 255 -2.82 10.89 -4.97
CA LEU A 255 -1.44 10.64 -5.34
C LEU A 255 -1.27 9.12 -5.48
N GLY A 256 -1.24 8.64 -6.74
CA GLY A 256 -1.13 7.22 -7.07
C GLY A 256 0.22 6.90 -7.72
N ARG A 257 1.04 6.03 -7.08
CA ARG A 257 2.36 5.63 -7.61
C ARG A 257 2.54 4.13 -7.60
N ASP A 258 2.95 3.57 -8.72
CA ASP A 258 3.31 2.15 -8.80
C ASP A 258 4.54 1.83 -7.93
N GLU A 259 5.45 2.81 -7.70
CA GLU A 259 6.57 2.69 -6.78
C GLU A 259 6.68 3.96 -5.91
N LEU A 260 6.33 3.84 -4.61
CA LEU A 260 6.34 4.95 -3.65
C LEU A 260 7.74 5.46 -3.29
N SER A 261 8.77 4.69 -3.56
CA SER A 261 10.14 5.06 -3.19
C SER A 261 10.60 6.39 -3.79
N GLY A 262 10.18 6.69 -5.03
CA GLY A 262 10.49 7.96 -5.67
C GLY A 262 9.86 9.15 -4.95
N TRP A 263 8.59 9.01 -4.50
CA TRP A 263 7.92 10.04 -3.71
C TRP A 263 8.57 10.25 -2.35
N VAL A 264 8.94 9.19 -1.62
CA VAL A 264 9.63 9.32 -0.34
C VAL A 264 11.00 9.96 -0.49
N LYS A 265 11.75 9.63 -1.56
CA LYS A 265 13.07 10.22 -1.83
C LYS A 265 13.01 11.69 -2.23
N SER A 266 11.92 12.15 -2.86
CA SER A 266 11.78 13.55 -3.24
C SER A 266 11.73 14.52 -2.05
N PHE A 267 11.48 14.01 -0.84
CA PHE A 267 11.54 14.80 0.37
C PHE A 267 12.99 15.25 0.65
N GLY A 268 13.25 16.52 0.47
CA GLY A 268 14.56 17.12 0.75
C GLY A 268 15.52 17.22 -0.43
N GLU A 269 15.27 16.60 -1.58
CA GLU A 269 16.16 16.71 -2.76
C GLU A 269 16.18 18.15 -3.32
N TYR A 270 15.08 18.89 -3.24
CA TYR A 270 14.96 20.24 -3.84
C TYR A 270 15.34 21.41 -2.93
N LYS A 271 15.51 21.23 -1.61
CA LYS A 271 15.71 22.33 -0.66
C LYS A 271 16.80 22.10 0.39
N GLY A 272 17.85 21.33 0.08
CA GLY A 272 19.00 21.17 0.99
C GLY A 272 18.64 20.56 2.36
N GLY A 273 17.74 19.58 2.39
CA GLY A 273 17.49 18.75 3.59
C GLY A 273 16.57 19.38 4.65
N LYS A 274 15.86 20.47 4.36
CA LYS A 274 14.89 21.04 5.32
C LYS A 274 13.51 20.39 5.12
N GLY A 275 13.05 19.61 6.08
CA GLY A 275 11.84 18.78 6.12
C GLY A 275 10.48 19.47 5.95
N SER A 276 10.40 20.61 5.22
CA SER A 276 9.15 21.35 5.00
C SER A 276 8.09 20.55 4.24
N ASP A 277 8.51 19.70 3.30
CA ASP A 277 7.58 18.93 2.46
C ASP A 277 6.84 17.87 3.27
N VAL A 278 7.54 17.17 4.17
CA VAL A 278 6.91 16.18 5.06
C VAL A 278 5.83 16.82 5.92
N GLN A 279 6.10 18.01 6.49
CA GLN A 279 5.11 18.73 7.31
C GLN A 279 3.87 19.12 6.48
N GLY A 280 4.06 19.53 5.22
CA GLY A 280 2.95 19.81 4.31
C GLY A 280 2.05 18.58 4.10
N TYR A 281 2.64 17.40 3.85
CA TYR A 281 1.87 16.15 3.74
C TYR A 281 1.20 15.75 5.06
N LEU A 282 1.86 15.94 6.21
CA LEU A 282 1.25 15.67 7.52
C LEU A 282 0.03 16.54 7.77
N SER A 283 0.07 17.81 7.36
CA SER A 283 -1.07 18.74 7.42
C SER A 283 -2.20 18.26 6.49
N MET A 284 -1.88 17.85 5.26
CA MET A 284 -2.87 17.30 4.32
C MET A 284 -3.57 16.04 4.85
N PHE A 285 -2.85 15.15 5.56
CA PHE A 285 -3.47 13.97 6.17
C PHE A 285 -4.58 14.32 7.17
N SER A 286 -4.40 15.40 7.89
CA SER A 286 -5.35 15.90 8.90
C SER A 286 -6.35 16.91 8.33
N ALA A 287 -6.33 17.14 7.00
CA ALA A 287 -7.07 18.22 6.33
C ALA A 287 -6.88 19.60 7.01
N ALA A 288 -5.75 19.80 7.67
CA ALA A 288 -5.40 21.09 8.27
C ALA A 288 -5.02 22.10 7.17
N PRO A 289 -5.30 23.39 7.37
CA PRO A 289 -5.00 24.42 6.36
C PRO A 289 -3.55 24.35 5.87
N LEU A 290 -3.38 24.41 4.56
CA LEU A 290 -2.08 24.42 3.91
C LEU A 290 -1.82 25.77 3.29
N LYS A 291 -0.71 26.42 3.69
CA LYS A 291 -0.21 27.64 3.09
C LYS A 291 1.12 27.36 2.40
N VAL A 292 1.23 27.74 1.13
CA VAL A 292 2.45 27.63 0.34
C VAL A 292 2.79 28.98 -0.25
N ASP A 293 3.95 29.53 0.09
CA ASP A 293 4.46 30.78 -0.46
C ASP A 293 5.42 30.47 -1.61
N ARG A 294 5.20 31.06 -2.78
CA ARG A 294 6.00 30.93 -4.01
C ARG A 294 6.90 32.14 -4.20
N LYS A 295 8.09 31.92 -4.75
CA LYS A 295 9.00 33.03 -5.08
C LYS A 295 8.67 33.70 -6.41
N THR A 296 7.99 33.00 -7.32
CA THR A 296 7.69 33.46 -8.69
C THR A 296 6.27 33.05 -9.09
N GLY A 297 5.66 33.82 -9.99
CA GLY A 297 4.29 33.61 -10.51
C GLY A 297 3.34 34.75 -10.12
N ASP A 298 2.18 34.80 -10.79
CA ASP A 298 1.16 35.83 -10.55
C ASP A 298 0.51 35.71 -9.16
N GLN A 299 0.47 34.49 -8.63
CA GLN A 299 -0.04 34.21 -7.29
C GLN A 299 1.12 33.74 -6.39
N THR A 300 1.54 34.60 -5.49
CA THR A 300 2.69 34.39 -4.60
C THR A 300 2.35 33.51 -3.39
N THR A 301 1.08 33.48 -2.98
CA THR A 301 0.62 32.65 -1.84
C THR A 301 -0.58 31.82 -2.24
N ILE A 302 -0.50 30.51 -1.99
CA ILE A 302 -1.60 29.58 -2.12
C ILE A 302 -2.08 29.22 -0.72
N PHE A 303 -3.38 29.36 -0.47
CA PHE A 303 -4.03 28.94 0.76
C PHE A 303 -5.13 27.94 0.45
N ILE A 304 -5.03 26.75 1.04
CA ILE A 304 -6.04 25.68 0.92
C ILE A 304 -6.59 25.44 2.32
N GLU A 305 -7.83 25.77 2.52
CA GLU A 305 -8.47 25.65 3.83
C GLU A 305 -8.60 24.18 4.29
N ARG A 306 -8.99 23.28 3.37
CA ARG A 306 -9.17 21.86 3.63
C ARG A 306 -8.57 21.01 2.50
N PRO A 307 -7.25 20.81 2.52
CA PRO A 307 -6.61 19.95 1.53
C PRO A 307 -7.06 18.50 1.71
N ASN A 308 -7.58 17.88 0.66
CA ASN A 308 -7.99 16.48 0.67
C ASN A 308 -7.11 15.69 -0.31
N VAL A 309 -6.13 14.97 0.24
CA VAL A 309 -5.18 14.17 -0.54
C VAL A 309 -5.09 12.77 0.02
N SER A 310 -5.62 11.81 -0.72
CA SER A 310 -5.35 10.39 -0.48
C SER A 310 -4.08 9.97 -1.19
N ILE A 311 -3.36 9.00 -0.63
CA ILE A 311 -2.12 8.48 -1.20
C ILE A 311 -2.23 6.96 -1.30
N THR A 312 -1.83 6.41 -2.45
CA THR A 312 -1.71 4.96 -2.58
C THR A 312 -0.55 4.59 -3.49
N GLY A 313 0.01 3.42 -3.23
CA GLY A 313 1.05 2.89 -4.09
C GLY A 313 1.60 1.57 -3.63
N THR A 314 2.62 1.12 -4.35
CA THR A 314 3.32 -0.12 -4.00
C THR A 314 4.77 0.17 -3.65
N ILE A 315 5.41 -0.72 -2.92
CA ILE A 315 6.83 -0.62 -2.61
C ILE A 315 7.41 -2.02 -2.38
N GLN A 316 8.65 -2.21 -2.81
CA GLN A 316 9.35 -3.46 -2.55
C GLN A 316 9.89 -3.49 -1.10
N PRO A 317 9.89 -4.67 -0.41
CA PRO A 317 10.34 -4.78 0.97
C PRO A 317 11.76 -4.22 1.19
N GLU A 318 12.69 -4.53 0.29
CA GLU A 318 14.08 -4.08 0.43
C GLU A 318 14.24 -2.56 0.20
N ILE A 319 13.41 -1.99 -0.66
CA ILE A 319 13.41 -0.55 -0.93
C ILE A 319 12.75 0.19 0.23
N LEU A 320 11.61 -0.32 0.73
CA LEU A 320 10.95 0.25 1.90
C LEU A 320 11.90 0.45 3.07
N LYS A 321 12.74 -0.55 3.36
CA LYS A 321 13.78 -0.49 4.41
C LYS A 321 14.76 0.67 4.25
N ARG A 322 15.09 1.01 3.00
CA ARG A 322 16.06 2.07 2.66
C ARG A 322 15.45 3.47 2.71
N VAL A 323 14.18 3.59 2.34
CA VAL A 323 13.53 4.90 2.19
C VAL A 323 12.70 5.31 3.41
N PHE A 324 12.05 4.36 4.10
CA PHE A 324 11.38 4.64 5.38
C PHE A 324 12.40 4.58 6.52
N THR A 325 13.18 5.64 6.64
CA THR A 325 14.20 5.80 7.67
C THR A 325 13.59 5.96 9.07
N GLN A 326 14.44 5.98 10.10
CA GLN A 326 14.00 6.25 11.48
C GLN A 326 13.27 7.59 11.60
N GLU A 327 13.72 8.60 10.88
CA GLU A 327 13.10 9.93 10.83
C GLU A 327 11.62 9.89 10.42
N PHE A 328 11.25 9.07 9.41
CA PHE A 328 9.84 8.94 8.98
C PHE A 328 8.94 8.23 9.99
N PHE A 329 9.51 7.47 10.89
CA PHE A 329 8.77 6.94 12.04
C PHE A 329 8.64 7.98 13.15
N GLU A 330 9.67 8.76 13.41
CA GLU A 330 9.70 9.78 14.46
C GLU A 330 8.80 10.98 14.12
N ASN A 331 8.79 11.43 12.86
CA ASN A 331 7.91 12.52 12.41
C ASN A 331 6.45 12.07 12.18
N GLY A 332 6.17 10.77 12.28
CA GLY A 332 4.83 10.20 12.18
C GLY A 332 4.31 10.00 10.75
N LEU A 333 5.12 10.20 9.69
CA LEU A 333 4.71 9.95 8.31
C LEU A 333 4.34 8.47 8.12
N ALA A 334 5.22 7.56 8.54
CA ALA A 334 4.99 6.13 8.45
C ALA A 334 3.75 5.67 9.23
N ALA A 335 3.46 6.31 10.36
CA ALA A 335 2.31 6.01 11.22
C ALA A 335 0.95 6.32 10.55
N ARG A 336 0.95 7.06 9.45
CA ARG A 336 -0.26 7.44 8.72
C ARG A 336 -0.59 6.51 7.54
N PHE A 337 0.32 5.59 7.22
CA PHE A 337 0.08 4.63 6.16
C PHE A 337 -0.54 3.33 6.67
N LEU A 338 -1.57 2.88 5.96
CA LEU A 338 -2.14 1.54 6.08
C LEU A 338 -1.31 0.59 5.21
N PHE A 339 -0.47 -0.20 5.83
CA PHE A 339 0.37 -1.16 5.13
C PHE A 339 -0.28 -2.54 5.04
N ALA A 340 -0.11 -3.20 3.88
CA ALA A 340 -0.38 -4.62 3.73
C ALA A 340 0.81 -5.32 3.06
N ILE A 341 1.13 -6.52 3.57
CA ILE A 341 2.17 -7.41 3.03
C ILE A 341 1.45 -8.70 2.60
N PRO A 342 0.77 -8.69 1.44
CA PRO A 342 0.06 -9.88 0.97
C PRO A 342 1.04 -11.01 0.64
N PRO A 343 0.60 -12.28 0.70
CA PRO A 343 1.42 -13.41 0.30
C PRO A 343 1.79 -13.31 -1.19
N GLU A 344 2.91 -13.90 -1.54
CA GLU A 344 3.31 -14.01 -2.94
C GLU A 344 2.29 -14.86 -3.70
N PRO A 345 1.79 -14.39 -4.85
CA PRO A 345 0.84 -15.16 -5.63
C PRO A 345 1.50 -16.44 -6.13
N ILE A 346 0.80 -17.54 -6.00
CA ILE A 346 1.19 -18.79 -6.69
C ILE A 346 0.92 -18.54 -8.17
N GLY A 347 1.99 -18.34 -8.95
CA GLY A 347 1.91 -18.04 -10.38
C GLY A 347 1.17 -19.11 -11.16
N GLY A 348 0.41 -18.69 -12.18
CA GLY A 348 -0.32 -19.55 -13.08
C GLY A 348 -1.15 -18.72 -14.06
N TRP A 349 -1.55 -19.35 -15.15
CA TRP A 349 -2.56 -18.80 -16.05
C TRP A 349 -3.94 -18.96 -15.38
N THR A 350 -4.81 -17.98 -15.57
CA THR A 350 -6.23 -18.04 -15.20
C THR A 350 -7.07 -17.66 -16.43
N ASP A 351 -8.11 -18.44 -16.68
CA ASP A 351 -9.12 -18.12 -17.69
C ASP A 351 -10.27 -17.27 -17.13
N THR A 352 -10.15 -16.86 -15.85
CA THR A 352 -11.15 -16.02 -15.19
C THR A 352 -11.07 -14.61 -15.73
N GLU A 353 -12.16 -14.12 -16.28
CA GLU A 353 -12.34 -12.74 -16.71
C GLU A 353 -13.30 -12.03 -15.75
N MET A 354 -13.20 -10.72 -15.74
CA MET A 354 -14.10 -9.87 -14.96
C MET A 354 -15.43 -9.66 -15.72
N ASP A 355 -16.53 -9.77 -15.00
CA ASP A 355 -17.84 -9.46 -15.54
C ASP A 355 -17.93 -7.96 -15.90
N PHE A 356 -18.30 -7.69 -17.16
CA PHE A 356 -18.46 -6.34 -17.67
C PHE A 356 -19.52 -5.53 -16.89
N ALA A 357 -20.59 -6.17 -16.40
CA ALA A 357 -21.62 -5.49 -15.61
C ALA A 357 -21.08 -4.98 -14.28
N ILE A 358 -20.23 -5.78 -13.60
CA ILE A 358 -19.59 -5.38 -12.36
C ILE A 358 -18.58 -4.25 -12.61
N GLN A 359 -17.79 -4.36 -13.68
CA GLN A 359 -16.89 -3.30 -14.09
C GLN A 359 -17.63 -1.98 -14.31
N ARG A 360 -18.71 -2.02 -15.08
CA ARG A 360 -19.54 -0.84 -15.39
C ARG A 360 -20.19 -0.25 -14.13
N ALA A 361 -20.64 -1.08 -13.20
CA ALA A 361 -21.21 -0.60 -11.94
C ALA A 361 -20.21 0.23 -11.12
N VAL A 362 -18.94 -0.18 -11.10
CA VAL A 362 -17.88 0.58 -10.41
C VAL A 362 -17.49 1.84 -11.20
N ASP A 363 -17.45 1.79 -12.53
CA ASP A 363 -17.24 2.99 -13.36
C ASP A 363 -18.34 4.04 -13.09
N GLN A 364 -19.62 3.62 -13.06
CA GLN A 364 -20.77 4.50 -12.72
C GLN A 364 -20.71 5.03 -11.29
N LEU A 365 -20.23 4.22 -10.34
CA LEU A 365 -20.00 4.68 -8.97
C LEU A 365 -19.01 5.87 -8.95
N PHE A 366 -17.89 5.77 -9.65
CA PHE A 366 -16.92 6.88 -9.74
C PHE A 366 -17.52 8.12 -10.40
N GLU A 367 -18.25 7.96 -11.50
CA GLU A 367 -18.97 9.08 -12.16
C GLU A 367 -19.92 9.78 -11.18
N SER A 368 -20.69 9.02 -10.40
CA SER A 368 -21.64 9.55 -9.43
C SER A 368 -20.94 10.25 -8.26
N LEU A 369 -19.84 9.70 -7.77
CA LEU A 369 -19.04 10.33 -6.70
C LEU A 369 -18.45 11.66 -7.17
N TYR A 370 -17.94 11.74 -8.40
CA TYR A 370 -17.40 12.99 -8.94
C TYR A 370 -18.47 14.02 -9.28
N ALA A 371 -19.68 13.59 -9.68
CA ALA A 371 -20.82 14.49 -9.84
C ALA A 371 -21.21 15.13 -8.49
N ARG A 372 -21.20 14.35 -7.41
CA ARG A 372 -21.42 14.83 -6.04
C ARG A 372 -20.33 15.78 -5.56
N ALA A 373 -19.05 15.51 -5.88
CA ALA A 373 -17.91 16.30 -5.46
C ALA A 373 -17.86 17.73 -6.06
N GLY A 374 -18.73 18.04 -7.01
CA GLY A 374 -18.88 19.40 -7.56
C GLY A 374 -19.47 20.44 -6.58
N THR A 375 -20.01 20.02 -5.44
CA THR A 375 -20.56 20.91 -4.41
C THR A 375 -19.45 21.38 -3.45
N ARG A 376 -19.36 22.70 -3.24
CA ARG A 376 -18.33 23.29 -2.34
C ARG A 376 -18.60 23.10 -0.84
N ASN A 377 -19.85 22.82 -0.46
CA ASN A 377 -20.21 22.61 0.94
C ASN A 377 -20.20 21.12 1.24
N PRO A 378 -19.33 20.63 2.15
CA PRO A 378 -19.30 19.25 2.53
C PRO A 378 -20.60 18.83 3.21
N GLN A 379 -21.15 17.67 2.81
CA GLN A 379 -22.19 17.03 3.56
C GLN A 379 -21.61 16.49 4.86
N THR A 380 -22.11 16.97 6.01
CA THR A 380 -21.73 16.42 7.30
C THR A 380 -22.61 15.21 7.61
N MET A 381 -21.96 14.08 7.81
CA MET A 381 -22.58 12.83 8.24
C MET A 381 -22.44 12.66 9.74
N ILE A 382 -23.51 12.28 10.41
CA ILE A 382 -23.54 11.97 11.84
C ILE A 382 -23.82 10.47 12.01
N GLN A 383 -23.55 9.92 13.18
CA GLN A 383 -23.81 8.53 13.48
C GLN A 383 -25.25 8.37 14.01
N THR A 384 -25.91 7.26 13.68
CA THR A 384 -27.08 6.83 14.45
C THR A 384 -26.66 6.56 15.91
N ALA A 385 -27.62 6.57 16.85
CA ALA A 385 -27.30 6.32 18.26
C ALA A 385 -26.53 5.01 18.48
N ASP A 386 -26.96 3.93 17.82
CA ASP A 386 -26.31 2.62 17.92
C ASP A 386 -24.90 2.64 17.28
N ALA A 387 -24.72 3.33 16.14
CA ALA A 387 -23.42 3.48 15.51
C ALA A 387 -22.44 4.25 16.43
N LEU A 388 -22.92 5.28 17.11
CA LEU A 388 -22.11 6.06 18.05
C LEU A 388 -21.67 5.22 19.26
N GLU A 389 -22.56 4.39 19.81
CA GLU A 389 -22.20 3.50 20.95
C GLU A 389 -21.18 2.42 20.53
N LEU A 390 -21.30 1.86 19.32
CA LEU A 390 -20.29 0.96 18.75
C LEU A 390 -18.93 1.67 18.64
N PHE A 391 -18.91 2.88 18.08
CA PHE A 391 -17.67 3.65 17.93
C PHE A 391 -17.04 4.02 19.28
N LYS A 392 -17.83 4.45 20.27
CA LYS A 392 -17.34 4.74 21.65
C LYS A 392 -16.72 3.50 22.29
N THR A 393 -17.38 2.35 22.14
CA THR A 393 -16.87 1.08 22.68
C THR A 393 -15.54 0.72 22.03
N PHE A 394 -15.43 0.83 20.71
CA PHE A 394 -14.19 0.62 19.96
C PHE A 394 -13.08 1.56 20.43
N VAL A 395 -13.32 2.88 20.46
CA VAL A 395 -12.31 3.88 20.85
C VAL A 395 -11.81 3.65 22.27
N ASN A 396 -12.72 3.37 23.22
CA ASN A 396 -12.35 3.10 24.62
C ASN A 396 -11.48 1.83 24.75
N GLY A 397 -11.78 0.77 24.00
CA GLY A 397 -10.97 -0.44 23.95
C GLY A 397 -9.60 -0.17 23.33
N HIS A 398 -9.60 0.45 22.17
CA HIS A 398 -8.42 0.77 21.38
C HIS A 398 -7.44 1.71 22.12
N SER A 399 -7.96 2.71 22.83
CA SER A 399 -7.15 3.63 23.64
C SER A 399 -6.47 2.90 24.82
N ARG A 400 -7.12 1.93 25.45
CA ARG A 400 -6.50 1.09 26.50
C ARG A 400 -5.36 0.23 25.92
N GLU A 401 -5.59 -0.39 24.77
CA GLU A 401 -4.56 -1.16 24.07
C GLU A 401 -3.37 -0.27 23.70
N THR A 402 -3.64 0.93 23.16
CA THR A 402 -2.62 1.93 22.82
C THR A 402 -1.77 2.31 24.02
N ALA A 403 -2.40 2.56 25.17
CA ALA A 403 -1.72 2.91 26.43
C ALA A 403 -0.83 1.78 26.96
N ALA A 404 -1.20 0.52 26.73
CA ALA A 404 -0.43 -0.65 27.14
C ALA A 404 0.76 -0.98 26.23
N MET A 405 0.94 -0.30 25.12
CA MET A 405 2.00 -0.58 24.15
C MET A 405 3.34 0.02 24.57
N TYR A 406 4.37 -0.82 24.71
CA TYR A 406 5.76 -0.39 24.95
C TYR A 406 6.49 0.07 23.71
N ASN A 407 6.08 -0.38 22.51
CA ASN A 407 6.72 0.00 21.25
C ASN A 407 6.15 1.33 20.77
N GLU A 408 6.92 2.41 20.89
CA GLU A 408 6.48 3.76 20.52
C GLU A 408 6.08 3.90 19.04
N ARG A 409 6.76 3.22 18.12
CA ARG A 409 6.43 3.25 16.69
C ARG A 409 5.07 2.59 16.44
N LEU A 410 4.83 1.45 17.10
CA LEU A 410 3.55 0.76 17.01
C LEU A 410 2.45 1.61 17.64
N ARG A 411 2.70 2.18 18.82
CA ARG A 411 1.76 3.06 19.53
C ARG A 411 1.37 4.27 18.68
N ALA A 412 2.36 4.94 18.03
CA ALA A 412 2.10 6.09 17.17
C ALA A 412 1.21 5.74 15.96
N ALA A 413 1.44 4.60 15.32
CA ALA A 413 0.63 4.13 14.21
C ALA A 413 -0.75 3.64 14.67
N TRP A 414 -0.82 2.94 15.82
CA TRP A 414 -2.06 2.47 16.42
C TRP A 414 -3.00 3.62 16.72
N SER A 415 -2.52 4.69 17.33
CA SER A 415 -3.34 5.89 17.64
C SER A 415 -3.98 6.56 16.41
N LYS A 416 -3.49 6.32 15.18
CA LYS A 416 -4.11 6.83 13.96
C LYS A 416 -5.30 6.00 13.49
N LEU A 417 -5.43 4.79 13.97
CA LEU A 417 -6.49 3.87 13.53
C LEU A 417 -7.87 4.25 14.07
N GLU A 418 -7.96 5.01 15.17
CA GLU A 418 -9.23 5.59 15.63
C GLU A 418 -9.82 6.54 14.58
N GLY A 419 -9.01 7.46 14.04
CA GLY A 419 -9.43 8.34 12.95
C GLY A 419 -9.71 7.56 11.66
N TYR A 420 -8.93 6.51 11.37
CA TYR A 420 -9.19 5.66 10.20
C TYR A 420 -10.52 4.91 10.30
N CYS A 421 -10.93 4.45 11.49
CA CYS A 421 -12.24 3.84 11.68
C CYS A 421 -13.37 4.78 11.23
N ALA A 422 -13.32 6.03 11.65
CA ALA A 422 -14.28 7.04 11.23
C ALA A 422 -14.24 7.33 9.72
N ARG A 423 -13.03 7.38 9.12
CA ARG A 423 -12.85 7.56 7.67
C ARG A 423 -13.38 6.37 6.88
N PHE A 424 -13.18 5.14 7.35
CA PHE A 424 -13.79 3.96 6.74
C PHE A 424 -15.31 4.00 6.84
N ALA A 425 -15.87 4.35 7.99
CA ALA A 425 -17.31 4.49 8.15
C ALA A 425 -17.89 5.53 7.16
N LEU A 426 -17.23 6.67 7.02
CA LEU A 426 -17.59 7.70 6.04
C LEU A 426 -17.55 7.15 4.61
N VAL A 427 -16.43 6.55 4.21
CA VAL A 427 -16.24 6.06 2.82
C VAL A 427 -17.23 4.95 2.51
N LEU A 428 -17.40 3.97 3.39
CA LEU A 428 -18.30 2.84 3.19
C LEU A 428 -19.77 3.31 3.10
N GLN A 429 -20.18 4.26 3.95
CA GLN A 429 -21.56 4.78 3.92
C GLN A 429 -21.82 5.59 2.64
N VAL A 430 -20.91 6.52 2.29
CA VAL A 430 -21.09 7.34 1.08
C VAL A 430 -21.10 6.48 -0.18
N VAL A 431 -20.24 5.44 -0.25
CA VAL A 431 -20.24 4.50 -1.37
C VAL A 431 -21.55 3.71 -1.44
N ALA A 432 -22.02 3.16 -0.30
CA ALA A 432 -23.29 2.42 -0.26
C ALA A 432 -24.47 3.30 -0.68
N ASP A 433 -24.56 4.50 -0.14
CA ASP A 433 -25.62 5.45 -0.48
C ASP A 433 -25.58 5.87 -1.96
N THR A 434 -24.38 6.03 -2.53
CA THR A 434 -24.21 6.38 -3.94
C THR A 434 -24.64 5.24 -4.86
N VAL A 435 -24.31 4.00 -4.52
CA VAL A 435 -24.73 2.79 -5.26
C VAL A 435 -26.26 2.65 -5.22
N ASP A 436 -26.87 2.93 -4.08
CA ASP A 436 -28.31 2.82 -3.88
C ASP A 436 -29.09 4.06 -4.37
N GLY A 437 -28.41 5.08 -4.90
CA GLY A 437 -29.01 6.35 -5.34
C GLY A 437 -29.63 7.16 -4.19
N ARG A 438 -29.16 6.95 -2.96
CA ARG A 438 -29.67 7.64 -1.76
C ARG A 438 -28.79 8.83 -1.39
N ILE A 439 -29.44 9.85 -0.81
CA ILE A 439 -28.75 10.95 -0.11
C ILE A 439 -29.08 10.80 1.37
N ASN A 440 -28.15 10.27 2.13
CA ASN A 440 -28.30 10.05 3.56
C ASN A 440 -27.25 10.86 4.32
N CYS A 441 -27.61 11.37 5.50
CA CYS A 441 -26.70 12.12 6.37
C CYS A 441 -26.25 11.29 7.58
N ASN A 442 -26.64 10.02 7.67
CA ASN A 442 -26.36 9.17 8.82
C ASN A 442 -25.49 7.99 8.46
N VAL A 443 -24.50 7.71 9.30
CA VAL A 443 -23.75 6.46 9.32
C VAL A 443 -24.53 5.44 10.14
N SER A 444 -24.91 4.32 9.53
CA SER A 444 -25.65 3.24 10.18
C SER A 444 -24.75 2.40 11.08
N ALA A 445 -25.40 1.70 12.06
CA ALA A 445 -24.69 0.78 12.95
C ALA A 445 -23.96 -0.34 12.18
N SER A 446 -24.57 -0.88 11.11
CA SER A 446 -23.95 -1.93 10.30
C SER A 446 -22.71 -1.44 9.58
N VAL A 447 -22.71 -0.23 9.03
CA VAL A 447 -21.53 0.37 8.38
C VAL A 447 -20.46 0.70 9.40
N MET A 448 -20.82 1.19 10.59
CA MET A 448 -19.86 1.43 11.67
C MET A 448 -19.20 0.13 12.14
N GLN A 449 -19.97 -0.96 12.27
CA GLN A 449 -19.44 -2.28 12.60
C GLN A 449 -18.44 -2.76 11.53
N ASN A 450 -18.78 -2.62 10.24
CA ASN A 450 -17.87 -2.96 9.14
C ASN A 450 -16.58 -2.12 9.18
N ALA A 451 -16.68 -0.84 9.52
CA ALA A 451 -15.51 0.04 9.66
C ALA A 451 -14.60 -0.36 10.82
N ILE A 452 -15.19 -0.78 11.95
CA ILE A 452 -14.46 -1.29 13.11
C ILE A 452 -13.72 -2.59 12.73
N GLU A 453 -14.39 -3.56 12.15
CA GLU A 453 -13.78 -4.83 11.73
C GLU A 453 -12.66 -4.62 10.68
N LEU A 454 -12.86 -3.69 9.74
CA LEU A 454 -11.83 -3.32 8.79
C LEU A 454 -10.62 -2.70 9.48
N THR A 455 -10.83 -1.86 10.49
CA THR A 455 -9.76 -1.26 11.31
C THR A 455 -9.00 -2.32 12.08
N GLU A 456 -9.69 -3.29 12.69
CA GLU A 456 -9.09 -4.42 13.39
C GLU A 456 -8.25 -5.31 12.45
N TRP A 457 -8.68 -5.48 11.20
CA TRP A 457 -7.86 -6.14 10.20
C TRP A 457 -6.52 -5.43 10.01
N PHE A 458 -6.54 -4.08 9.90
CA PHE A 458 -5.31 -3.29 9.80
C PHE A 458 -4.46 -3.34 11.06
N ASN A 459 -5.05 -3.43 12.27
CA ASN A 459 -4.32 -3.64 13.53
C ASN A 459 -3.38 -4.85 13.41
N THR A 460 -3.89 -5.97 12.88
CA THR A 460 -3.10 -7.20 12.72
C THR A 460 -1.97 -7.03 11.70
N LYS A 461 -2.16 -6.23 10.64
CA LYS A 461 -1.15 -6.00 9.58
C LYS A 461 -0.08 -5.02 10.02
N LEU A 462 -0.46 -4.00 10.77
CA LEU A 462 0.45 -3.00 11.31
C LEU A 462 1.48 -3.63 12.25
N ALA A 463 1.04 -4.52 13.15
CA ALA A 463 1.93 -5.26 14.03
C ALA A 463 2.95 -6.11 13.25
N ALA A 464 2.50 -6.81 12.21
CA ALA A 464 3.36 -7.60 11.32
C ALA A 464 4.37 -6.74 10.56
N SER A 465 3.93 -5.60 10.02
CA SER A 465 4.76 -4.67 9.26
C SER A 465 5.87 -4.06 10.12
N ILE A 466 5.55 -3.55 11.31
CA ILE A 466 6.51 -2.91 12.21
C ILE A 466 7.52 -3.93 12.75
N GLN A 467 7.11 -5.17 13.02
CA GLN A 467 8.07 -6.23 13.40
C GLN A 467 9.04 -6.56 12.26
N SER A 468 8.56 -6.63 11.03
CA SER A 468 9.43 -6.78 9.86
C SER A 468 10.46 -5.65 9.76
N PHE A 469 10.06 -4.40 10.03
CA PHE A 469 10.98 -3.25 10.10
C PHE A 469 12.00 -3.37 11.24
N THR A 470 11.60 -3.86 12.43
CA THR A 470 12.45 -3.89 13.63
C THR A 470 13.45 -5.04 13.59
N ALA A 471 13.08 -6.22 13.09
CA ALA A 471 13.97 -7.38 12.97
C ALA A 471 15.16 -7.10 12.03
N ILE A 472 14.95 -6.22 11.04
CA ILE A 472 15.95 -5.86 10.05
C ILE A 472 16.97 -4.86 10.59
N ASN A 473 16.54 -3.87 11.37
CA ASN A 473 17.45 -2.88 11.97
C ASN A 473 18.40 -3.52 13.01
N ARG A 474 17.97 -4.57 13.74
CA ARG A 474 18.84 -5.32 14.65
C ARG A 474 19.94 -6.10 13.94
N ARG A 475 19.77 -6.48 12.66
CA ARG A 475 20.83 -7.12 11.86
C ARG A 475 21.87 -6.12 11.35
N MET A 476 21.45 -4.90 10.98
CA MET A 476 22.36 -3.86 10.48
C MET A 476 23.27 -3.27 11.58
N SER A 477 22.78 -3.17 12.84
CA SER A 477 23.60 -2.72 13.97
C SER A 477 24.63 -3.74 14.46
N LYS A 478 24.54 -5.01 14.01
CA LYS A 478 25.55 -6.05 14.29
C LYS A 478 26.60 -6.22 13.19
N ILE A 479 26.49 -5.46 12.10
CA ILE A 479 27.43 -5.48 10.94
C ILE A 479 28.25 -4.18 10.90
N ARG A 480 27.98 -3.23 11.77
CA ARG A 480 28.86 -2.11 12.11
C ARG A 480 29.55 -2.44 13.43
#